data_76d2ff5968f376bd302b37450d425b42
#
_entry.id   76d2ff5968f376bd302b37450d425b42
#
_cell.length_a   1.000
_cell.length_b   1.000
_cell.length_c   1.000
_cell.angle_alpha   90.00
_cell.angle_beta   90.00
_cell.angle_gamma   90.00
#
_symmetry.space_group_name_H-M   'P 1'
#
loop_
_entity.id
_entity.type
_entity.pdbx_description
1 polymer ?
#
loop_
_entity_poly.entity_id
_entity_poly.type
_entity_poly.pdbx_seq_one_letter_code
_entity_poly.pdbx_strand_id
1 'polypeptide(L)'
;MLKLHVLGVGDAFTERYHNACLCVEDPGSGLRLQIDCPPAFPRVLADHRARTGSDLSAANIDHLLLTHLHGDHCGGTEAYLYMRRFLVGKKPVLYGAPEVLDPLWPTRLAGGMEELLLDVPRETDAAAVADRIRARAEPGAARPDSSRERLGEPGPRRQLGLLDYTDRVDLGTAPTRIGPLRIERRFTRHHIPTTALRISIEGRSRPLVGYSADTAFDPELIAWLAESELVIHETNHGVHTPLASLLLVPEAIRARMRLIHYPDQLDPDTAPIACLREGTVLEVG
;
A
#
# COMPACT_ATOMS: atom_id res chain seq x y z
N MET A 1 -13.43 -2.13 19.31
CA MET A 1 -13.23 -3.30 18.42
C MET A 1 -12.88 -2.78 17.04
N LEU A 2 -11.78 -3.24 16.45
CA LEU A 2 -11.37 -2.90 15.08
C LEU A 2 -11.74 -4.01 14.13
N LYS A 3 -11.96 -3.67 12.86
CA LYS A 3 -11.98 -4.64 11.76
C LYS A 3 -10.66 -4.58 11.01
N LEU A 4 -10.05 -5.73 10.83
CA LEU A 4 -8.85 -5.89 10.03
C LEU A 4 -9.23 -6.62 8.74
N HIS A 5 -9.24 -5.90 7.63
CA HIS A 5 -9.46 -6.44 6.30
C HIS A 5 -8.14 -6.95 5.74
N VAL A 6 -8.09 -8.24 5.41
CA VAL A 6 -6.92 -8.89 4.79
C VAL A 6 -7.11 -8.80 3.28
N LEU A 7 -6.37 -7.89 2.65
CA LEU A 7 -6.50 -7.61 1.22
C LEU A 7 -5.55 -8.45 0.38
N GLY A 8 -4.33 -8.69 0.88
CA GLY A 8 -3.31 -9.51 0.25
C GLY A 8 -2.40 -10.16 1.29
N VAL A 9 -1.83 -11.30 0.96
CA VAL A 9 -1.02 -12.11 1.89
C VAL A 9 0.28 -12.62 1.29
N GLY A 10 0.47 -12.52 -0.03
CA GLY A 10 1.61 -13.04 -0.75
C GLY A 10 2.84 -12.14 -0.67
N ASP A 11 3.98 -12.69 -1.03
CA ASP A 11 5.26 -12.00 -1.15
C ASP A 11 5.42 -11.27 -2.50
N ALA A 12 6.62 -10.74 -2.77
CA ALA A 12 6.92 -10.02 -4.01
C ALA A 12 6.84 -10.89 -5.28
N PHE A 13 6.91 -12.20 -5.16
CA PHE A 13 6.98 -13.16 -6.27
C PHE A 13 5.73 -14.03 -6.41
N THR A 14 4.72 -13.77 -5.59
CA THR A 14 3.49 -14.56 -5.58
C THR A 14 2.76 -14.49 -6.92
N GLU A 15 2.34 -15.66 -7.42
CA GLU A 15 1.45 -15.83 -8.56
C GLU A 15 0.01 -16.15 -8.12
N ARG A 16 -0.19 -16.50 -6.84
CA ARG A 16 -1.46 -16.99 -6.29
C ARG A 16 -2.25 -15.95 -5.54
N TYR A 17 -1.57 -14.97 -4.95
CA TYR A 17 -2.15 -14.02 -4.02
C TYR A 17 -1.91 -12.57 -4.47
N HIS A 18 -2.64 -11.63 -3.91
CA HIS A 18 -2.21 -10.24 -3.89
C HIS A 18 -1.07 -10.07 -2.89
N ASN A 19 -0.15 -9.13 -3.17
CA ASN A 19 0.94 -8.84 -2.25
C ASN A 19 0.41 -8.33 -0.89
N ALA A 20 1.15 -8.60 0.16
CA ALA A 20 0.78 -8.35 1.54
C ALA A 20 0.32 -6.91 1.80
N CYS A 21 -0.94 -6.74 2.13
CA CYS A 21 -1.50 -5.45 2.53
C CYS A 21 -2.78 -5.62 3.35
N LEU A 22 -3.02 -4.68 4.25
CA LEU A 22 -4.11 -4.73 5.22
C LEU A 22 -4.85 -3.39 5.25
N CYS A 23 -6.14 -3.41 5.56
CA CYS A 23 -6.85 -2.19 5.91
C CYS A 23 -7.46 -2.33 7.31
N VAL A 24 -7.12 -1.39 8.18
CA VAL A 24 -7.69 -1.29 9.54
C VAL A 24 -8.87 -0.35 9.49
N GLU A 25 -10.03 -0.82 9.88
CA GLU A 25 -11.24 -0.01 10.00
C GLU A 25 -11.65 0.12 11.47
N ASP A 26 -11.90 1.34 11.91
CA ASP A 26 -12.64 1.61 13.14
C ASP A 26 -14.11 1.85 12.81
N PRO A 27 -15.01 0.88 13.07
CA PRO A 27 -16.43 1.03 12.76
C PRO A 27 -17.10 2.18 13.52
N GLY A 28 -16.55 2.57 14.67
CA GLY A 28 -17.12 3.64 15.50
C GLY A 28 -17.00 5.02 14.87
N SER A 29 -15.88 5.30 14.23
CA SER A 29 -15.63 6.59 13.54
C SER A 29 -15.74 6.49 12.02
N GLY A 30 -15.76 5.28 11.46
CA GLY A 30 -15.67 5.04 10.01
C GLY A 30 -14.27 5.28 9.43
N LEU A 31 -13.25 5.47 10.28
CA LEU A 31 -11.87 5.65 9.83
C LEU A 31 -11.34 4.37 9.20
N ARG A 32 -10.66 4.50 8.06
CA ARG A 32 -10.00 3.43 7.33
C ARG A 32 -8.54 3.78 7.08
N LEU A 33 -7.64 3.00 7.66
CA LEU A 33 -6.20 3.11 7.49
C LEU A 33 -5.71 1.95 6.63
N GLN A 34 -5.33 2.25 5.40
CA GLN A 34 -4.65 1.29 4.54
C GLN A 34 -3.19 1.17 4.95
N ILE A 35 -2.70 -0.04 5.12
CA ILE A 35 -1.29 -0.37 5.36
C ILE A 35 -0.76 -1.03 4.11
N ASP A 36 0.22 -0.38 3.50
CA ASP A 36 0.82 -0.67 2.21
C ASP A 36 -0.15 -0.63 1.02
N CYS A 37 0.39 -0.32 -0.14
CA CYS A 37 -0.35 -0.12 -1.38
C CYS A 37 0.34 -0.88 -2.52
N PRO A 38 0.07 -2.19 -2.66
CA PRO A 38 0.73 -3.03 -3.64
C PRO A 38 0.34 -2.69 -5.08
N PRO A 39 1.07 -3.21 -6.09
CA PRO A 39 0.70 -3.08 -7.49
C PRO A 39 -0.75 -3.49 -7.74
N ALA A 40 -1.38 -2.89 -8.75
CA ALA A 40 -2.78 -3.14 -9.10
C ALA A 40 -3.78 -2.92 -7.93
N PHE A 41 -3.48 -2.04 -6.99
CA PHE A 41 -4.29 -1.78 -5.79
C PHE A 41 -5.80 -1.61 -6.05
N PRO A 42 -6.27 -0.94 -7.12
CA PRO A 42 -7.70 -0.89 -7.45
C PRO A 42 -8.33 -2.27 -7.65
N ARG A 43 -7.58 -3.22 -8.23
CA ARG A 43 -8.01 -4.60 -8.43
C ARG A 43 -8.05 -5.36 -7.09
N VAL A 44 -7.05 -5.18 -6.24
CA VAL A 44 -7.00 -5.75 -4.88
C VAL A 44 -8.28 -5.38 -4.11
N LEU A 45 -8.66 -4.10 -4.13
CA LEU A 45 -9.89 -3.63 -3.48
C LEU A 45 -11.16 -4.21 -4.11
N ALA A 46 -11.19 -4.34 -5.45
CA ALA A 46 -12.34 -4.93 -6.14
C ALA A 46 -12.54 -6.41 -5.77
N ASP A 47 -11.46 -7.18 -5.76
CA ASP A 47 -11.50 -8.60 -5.42
C ASP A 47 -11.87 -8.81 -3.93
N HIS A 48 -11.37 -7.95 -3.03
CA HIS A 48 -11.78 -7.97 -1.63
C HIS A 48 -13.29 -7.70 -1.46
N ARG A 49 -13.81 -6.67 -2.14
CA ARG A 49 -15.26 -6.38 -2.11
C ARG A 49 -16.09 -7.56 -2.61
N ALA A 50 -15.66 -8.19 -3.69
CA ALA A 50 -16.36 -9.35 -4.26
C ALA A 50 -16.41 -10.54 -3.28
N ARG A 51 -15.36 -10.73 -2.48
CA ARG A 51 -15.26 -11.83 -1.51
C ARG A 51 -16.00 -11.56 -0.20
N THR A 52 -16.03 -10.31 0.27
CA THR A 52 -16.49 -9.95 1.63
C THR A 52 -17.80 -9.17 1.65
N GLY A 53 -18.23 -8.60 0.53
CA GLY A 53 -19.35 -7.65 0.50
C GLY A 53 -19.02 -6.29 1.14
N SER A 54 -17.74 -6.02 1.48
CA SER A 54 -17.32 -4.72 2.03
C SER A 54 -17.48 -3.62 0.98
N ASP A 55 -17.49 -2.37 1.41
CA ASP A 55 -17.54 -1.18 0.55
C ASP A 55 -16.15 -0.51 0.37
N LEU A 56 -15.06 -1.17 0.80
CA LEU A 56 -13.71 -0.64 0.70
C LEU A 56 -13.37 -0.24 -0.75
N SER A 57 -12.95 1.00 -0.92
CA SER A 57 -12.56 1.55 -2.22
C SER A 57 -11.54 2.66 -2.03
N ALA A 58 -10.81 3.00 -3.08
CA ALA A 58 -9.92 4.15 -3.03
C ALA A 58 -10.67 5.47 -2.73
N ALA A 59 -11.99 5.52 -2.95
CA ALA A 59 -12.80 6.70 -2.67
C ALA A 59 -13.05 6.93 -1.17
N ASN A 60 -13.05 5.86 -0.37
CA ASN A 60 -13.37 5.92 1.06
C ASN A 60 -12.24 5.48 1.99
N ILE A 61 -11.04 5.29 1.45
CA ILE A 61 -9.81 5.13 2.21
C ILE A 61 -9.09 6.48 2.18
N ASP A 62 -9.13 7.23 3.27
CA ASP A 62 -8.53 8.56 3.37
C ASP A 62 -7.11 8.56 3.95
N HIS A 63 -6.69 7.44 4.53
CA HIS A 63 -5.40 7.28 5.21
C HIS A 63 -4.61 6.12 4.61
N LEU A 64 -3.39 6.40 4.13
CA LEU A 64 -2.44 5.40 3.63
C LEU A 64 -1.17 5.45 4.48
N LEU A 65 -0.74 4.31 5.00
CA LEU A 65 0.52 4.14 5.70
C LEU A 65 1.43 3.21 4.88
N LEU A 66 2.63 3.67 4.57
CA LEU A 66 3.65 2.85 3.93
C LEU A 66 4.67 2.37 4.96
N THR A 67 4.88 1.08 5.02
CA THR A 67 5.88 0.45 5.88
C THR A 67 7.28 0.60 5.31
N HIS A 68 7.43 0.45 3.98
CA HIS A 68 8.67 0.59 3.23
C HIS A 68 8.44 0.74 1.72
N LEU A 69 9.52 0.86 0.94
CA LEU A 69 9.45 1.20 -0.48
C LEU A 69 9.77 0.03 -1.44
N HIS A 70 9.60 -1.23 -1.07
CA HIS A 70 9.59 -2.29 -2.08
C HIS A 70 8.36 -2.20 -2.97
N GLY A 71 8.49 -2.65 -4.22
CA GLY A 71 7.44 -2.52 -5.23
C GLY A 71 6.14 -3.22 -4.85
N ASP A 72 6.23 -4.36 -4.19
CA ASP A 72 5.10 -5.14 -3.69
C ASP A 72 4.35 -4.47 -2.52
N HIS A 73 4.95 -3.47 -1.86
CA HIS A 73 4.33 -2.69 -0.77
C HIS A 73 3.92 -1.28 -1.18
N CYS A 74 4.64 -0.63 -2.11
CA CYS A 74 4.35 0.75 -2.48
C CYS A 74 3.96 0.94 -3.97
N GLY A 75 4.06 -0.09 -4.81
CA GLY A 75 3.92 0.04 -6.26
C GLY A 75 2.55 0.50 -6.76
N GLY A 76 1.52 0.43 -5.96
CA GLY A 76 0.17 0.94 -6.27
C GLY A 76 -0.06 2.39 -5.86
N THR A 77 0.90 3.02 -5.17
CA THR A 77 0.73 4.37 -4.60
C THR A 77 0.42 5.41 -5.66
N GLU A 78 1.08 5.37 -6.82
CA GLU A 78 0.80 6.27 -7.94
C GLU A 78 -0.68 6.18 -8.36
N ALA A 79 -1.16 4.96 -8.66
CA ALA A 79 -2.53 4.74 -9.09
C ALA A 79 -3.55 5.19 -8.02
N TYR A 80 -3.27 4.92 -6.74
CA TYR A 80 -4.12 5.34 -5.64
C TYR A 80 -4.18 6.87 -5.53
N LEU A 81 -3.06 7.58 -5.59
CA LEU A 81 -2.99 9.04 -5.53
C LEU A 81 -3.69 9.69 -6.73
N TYR A 82 -3.54 9.12 -7.92
CA TYR A 82 -4.28 9.59 -9.11
C TYR A 82 -5.79 9.38 -8.98
N MET A 83 -6.24 8.22 -8.49
CA MET A 83 -7.67 8.00 -8.23
C MET A 83 -8.21 9.00 -7.23
N ARG A 84 -7.51 9.26 -6.14
CA ARG A 84 -7.91 10.26 -5.13
C ARG A 84 -8.00 11.66 -5.73
N ARG A 85 -7.00 12.06 -6.50
CA ARG A 85 -6.95 13.40 -7.12
C ARG A 85 -8.01 13.59 -8.20
N PHE A 86 -8.08 12.68 -9.18
CA PHE A 86 -8.85 12.89 -10.40
C PHE A 86 -10.29 12.35 -10.33
N LEU A 87 -10.53 11.27 -9.60
CA LEU A 87 -11.86 10.67 -9.51
C LEU A 87 -12.62 11.11 -8.26
N VAL A 88 -11.92 11.29 -7.14
CA VAL A 88 -12.54 11.66 -5.85
C VAL A 88 -12.45 13.17 -5.59
N GLY A 89 -11.41 13.83 -6.08
CA GLY A 89 -11.18 15.26 -5.85
C GLY A 89 -10.70 15.60 -4.42
N LYS A 90 -10.17 14.60 -3.68
CA LYS A 90 -9.69 14.77 -2.30
C LYS A 90 -8.30 14.20 -2.17
N LYS A 91 -7.41 14.90 -1.47
CA LYS A 91 -6.12 14.39 -1.06
C LYS A 91 -6.30 13.38 0.08
N PRO A 92 -5.62 12.23 0.04
CA PRO A 92 -5.47 11.37 1.21
C PRO A 92 -4.38 11.92 2.13
N VAL A 93 -4.27 11.36 3.33
CA VAL A 93 -3.13 11.57 4.22
C VAL A 93 -2.20 10.37 4.11
N LEU A 94 -0.93 10.64 3.82
CA LEU A 94 0.13 9.64 3.72
C LEU A 94 0.97 9.62 4.99
N TYR A 95 1.10 8.45 5.59
CA TYR A 95 1.88 8.20 6.81
C TYR A 95 3.07 7.29 6.51
N GLY A 96 4.15 7.49 7.22
CA GLY A 96 5.33 6.62 7.20
C GLY A 96 6.48 7.25 7.98
N ALA A 97 7.54 6.50 8.22
CA ALA A 97 8.75 7.08 8.78
C ALA A 97 9.38 8.07 7.79
N PRO A 98 10.06 9.15 8.24
CA PRO A 98 10.75 10.05 7.34
C PRO A 98 11.69 9.31 6.38
N GLU A 99 12.40 8.30 6.87
CA GLU A 99 13.34 7.47 6.12
C GLU A 99 12.66 6.67 4.99
N VAL A 100 11.34 6.47 5.09
CA VAL A 100 10.50 5.85 4.05
C VAL A 100 9.91 6.91 3.12
N LEU A 101 9.39 8.02 3.67
CA LEU A 101 8.66 9.01 2.89
C LEU A 101 9.56 9.98 2.12
N ASP A 102 10.77 10.31 2.62
CA ASP A 102 11.69 11.22 1.93
C ASP A 102 12.11 10.69 0.55
N PRO A 103 12.52 9.42 0.39
CA PRO A 103 12.86 8.89 -0.91
C PRO A 103 11.66 8.53 -1.79
N LEU A 104 10.44 8.45 -1.27
CA LEU A 104 9.26 8.02 -2.04
C LEU A 104 9.07 8.84 -3.32
N TRP A 105 9.06 10.18 -3.20
CA TRP A 105 8.83 11.02 -4.37
C TRP A 105 9.95 10.89 -5.40
N PRO A 106 11.23 11.19 -5.09
CA PRO A 106 12.29 11.20 -6.08
C PRO A 106 12.61 9.82 -6.68
N THR A 107 12.32 8.72 -5.97
CA THR A 107 12.74 7.39 -6.43
C THR A 107 11.60 6.52 -6.98
N ARG A 108 10.34 6.85 -6.66
CA ARG A 108 9.18 6.01 -7.01
C ARG A 108 8.09 6.74 -7.79
N LEU A 109 7.83 8.01 -7.51
CA LEU A 109 6.64 8.69 -8.01
C LEU A 109 6.95 9.80 -9.02
N ALA A 110 8.02 10.55 -8.87
CA ALA A 110 8.31 11.73 -9.69
C ALA A 110 8.31 11.41 -11.19
N GLY A 111 8.91 10.29 -11.60
CA GLY A 111 8.98 9.90 -13.01
C GLY A 111 7.65 9.80 -13.75
N GLY A 112 6.57 9.46 -13.01
CA GLY A 112 5.21 9.36 -13.57
C GLY A 112 4.29 10.52 -13.20
N MET A 113 4.61 11.30 -12.15
CA MET A 113 3.67 12.22 -11.51
C MET A 113 4.14 13.68 -11.47
N GLU A 114 5.41 13.97 -11.77
CA GLU A 114 5.98 15.31 -11.63
C GLU A 114 5.42 16.29 -12.66
N GLU A 115 5.10 15.83 -13.87
CA GLU A 115 4.54 16.68 -14.92
C GLU A 115 3.13 16.25 -15.31
N LEU A 116 2.17 17.17 -15.23
CA LEU A 116 0.82 16.97 -15.74
C LEU A 116 0.53 17.97 -16.87
N LEU A 117 -0.05 17.45 -17.94
CA LEU A 117 -0.70 18.28 -18.97
C LEU A 117 -2.07 18.70 -18.42
N LEU A 118 -2.24 20.01 -18.15
CA LEU A 118 -3.48 20.52 -17.54
C LEU A 118 -4.57 20.76 -18.58
N ASP A 119 -4.20 21.09 -19.82
CA ASP A 119 -5.14 21.35 -20.91
C ASP A 119 -4.74 20.51 -22.13
N VAL A 120 -5.35 19.36 -22.27
CA VAL A 120 -5.39 18.68 -23.58
C VAL A 120 -6.57 19.29 -24.34
N PRO A 121 -6.34 20.02 -25.45
CA PRO A 121 -7.43 20.53 -26.25
C PRO A 121 -8.37 19.38 -26.63
N ARG A 122 -9.62 19.45 -26.23
CA ARG A 122 -10.63 18.52 -26.69
C ARG A 122 -10.97 18.90 -28.11
N GLU A 123 -10.47 18.14 -29.09
CA GLU A 123 -10.93 18.26 -30.44
C GLU A 123 -12.37 17.78 -30.53
N THR A 124 -13.27 18.71 -30.73
CA THR A 124 -14.70 18.46 -30.88
C THR A 124 -15.15 18.39 -32.33
N ASP A 125 -14.28 18.82 -33.28
CA ASP A 125 -14.56 18.77 -34.73
C ASP A 125 -14.06 17.45 -35.33
N ALA A 126 -14.97 16.49 -35.45
CA ALA A 126 -14.68 15.17 -36.01
C ALA A 126 -14.21 15.22 -37.47
N ALA A 127 -14.66 16.25 -38.27
CA ALA A 127 -14.25 16.43 -39.65
C ALA A 127 -12.79 16.88 -39.73
N ALA A 128 -12.39 17.87 -38.93
CA ALA A 128 -11.01 18.34 -38.85
C ALA A 128 -10.04 17.24 -38.37
N VAL A 129 -10.48 16.39 -37.41
CA VAL A 129 -9.70 15.22 -36.95
C VAL A 129 -9.54 14.21 -38.08
N ALA A 130 -10.63 13.89 -38.81
CA ALA A 130 -10.59 12.93 -39.90
C ALA A 130 -9.68 13.41 -41.04
N ASP A 131 -9.73 14.70 -41.39
CA ASP A 131 -8.88 15.28 -42.41
C ASP A 131 -7.40 15.27 -42.03
N ARG A 132 -7.06 15.56 -40.78
CA ARG A 132 -5.67 15.44 -40.30
C ARG A 132 -5.17 13.98 -40.29
N ILE A 133 -6.03 13.03 -39.93
CA ILE A 133 -5.67 11.61 -40.00
C ILE A 133 -5.42 11.20 -41.46
N ARG A 134 -6.30 11.58 -42.38
CA ARG A 134 -6.12 11.27 -43.82
C ARG A 134 -4.83 11.87 -44.39
N ALA A 135 -4.59 13.16 -44.14
CA ALA A 135 -3.39 13.84 -44.63
C ALA A 135 -2.09 13.19 -44.12
N ARG A 136 -2.10 12.61 -42.94
CA ARG A 136 -0.94 11.90 -42.40
C ARG A 136 -0.83 10.43 -42.84
N ALA A 137 -1.91 9.84 -43.30
CA ALA A 137 -1.94 8.47 -43.81
C ALA A 137 -1.51 8.38 -45.28
N GLU A 138 -1.37 9.49 -46.00
CA GLU A 138 -0.96 9.51 -47.40
C GLU A 138 0.48 8.98 -47.56
N PRO A 139 0.75 8.14 -48.59
CA PRO A 139 2.11 7.69 -48.91
C PRO A 139 3.01 8.88 -49.28
N GLY A 140 4.08 9.09 -48.52
CA GLY A 140 5.02 10.21 -48.73
C GLY A 140 4.77 11.42 -47.84
N ALA A 141 3.75 11.44 -47.01
CA ALA A 141 3.60 12.47 -45.97
C ALA A 141 4.85 12.52 -45.07
N ALA A 142 5.39 13.73 -44.86
CA ALA A 142 6.51 13.93 -43.94
C ALA A 142 6.16 13.33 -42.55
N ARG A 143 6.89 12.32 -42.16
CA ARG A 143 6.75 11.78 -40.79
C ARG A 143 7.40 12.78 -39.85
N PRO A 144 6.69 13.28 -38.83
CA PRO A 144 7.32 14.07 -37.81
C PRO A 144 8.46 13.27 -37.19
N ASP A 145 9.57 13.93 -36.89
CA ASP A 145 10.68 13.33 -36.18
C ASP A 145 10.16 12.73 -34.87
N SER A 146 10.35 11.42 -34.73
CA SER A 146 9.59 10.56 -33.83
C SER A 146 9.82 10.80 -32.33
N SER A 147 10.73 11.70 -31.98
CA SER A 147 11.17 11.82 -30.59
C SER A 147 10.53 12.96 -29.78
N ARG A 148 10.07 14.04 -30.42
CA ARG A 148 9.55 15.23 -29.70
C ARG A 148 8.22 15.80 -30.22
N GLU A 149 7.84 15.56 -31.45
CA GLU A 149 6.65 16.15 -32.06
C GLU A 149 5.34 15.37 -31.82
N ARG A 150 5.39 14.20 -31.16
CA ARG A 150 4.20 13.34 -30.98
C ARG A 150 3.18 13.91 -29.98
N LEU A 151 3.56 14.88 -29.18
CA LEU A 151 2.68 15.41 -28.12
C LEU A 151 1.99 16.74 -28.49
N GLY A 152 2.16 17.24 -29.73
CA GLY A 152 1.77 18.61 -30.04
C GLY A 152 2.64 19.61 -29.27
N GLU A 153 2.45 20.91 -29.48
CA GLU A 153 3.03 21.87 -28.55
C GLU A 153 2.46 21.56 -27.15
N PRO A 154 3.29 21.22 -26.16
CA PRO A 154 2.79 20.89 -24.84
C PRO A 154 2.04 22.11 -24.31
N GLY A 155 0.77 21.96 -24.00
CA GLY A 155 0.06 22.92 -23.18
C GLY A 155 0.85 23.21 -21.89
N PRO A 156 0.49 24.24 -21.12
CA PRO A 156 1.23 24.61 -19.92
C PRO A 156 1.37 23.39 -19.02
N ARG A 157 2.60 22.91 -18.88
CA ARG A 157 2.94 21.84 -17.94
C ARG A 157 3.03 22.44 -16.56
N ARG A 158 2.34 21.83 -15.60
CA ARG A 158 2.52 22.16 -14.20
C ARG A 158 3.46 21.15 -13.56
N GLN A 159 4.53 21.65 -12.98
CA GLN A 159 5.40 20.84 -12.16
C GLN A 159 4.75 20.64 -10.79
N LEU A 160 4.66 19.41 -10.38
CA LEU A 160 3.99 18.97 -9.15
C LEU A 160 4.97 18.26 -8.24
N GLY A 161 4.65 18.25 -6.96
CA GLY A 161 5.37 17.49 -5.95
C GLY A 161 4.44 16.58 -5.16
N LEU A 162 4.99 15.80 -4.24
CA LEU A 162 4.22 14.87 -3.40
C LEU A 162 3.02 15.56 -2.74
N LEU A 163 3.23 16.78 -2.22
CA LEU A 163 2.20 17.53 -1.49
C LEU A 163 1.07 18.07 -2.38
N ASP A 164 1.21 18.02 -3.70
CA ASP A 164 0.09 18.29 -4.60
C ASP A 164 -0.92 17.15 -4.64
N TYR A 165 -0.51 15.93 -4.27
CA TYR A 165 -1.32 14.71 -4.33
C TYR A 165 -1.80 14.23 -2.98
N THR A 166 -1.06 14.50 -1.90
CA THR A 166 -1.35 13.98 -0.55
C THR A 166 -0.89 14.96 0.51
N ASP A 167 -1.52 14.92 1.68
CA ASP A 167 -0.93 15.49 2.89
C ASP A 167 0.01 14.44 3.49
N ARG A 168 1.13 14.88 4.06
CA ARG A 168 2.14 14.00 4.64
C ARG A 168 2.17 14.12 6.16
N VAL A 169 2.24 12.99 6.85
CA VAL A 169 2.45 12.91 8.29
C VAL A 169 3.56 11.92 8.60
N ASP A 170 4.64 12.41 9.16
CA ASP A 170 5.79 11.59 9.53
C ASP A 170 5.51 10.85 10.86
N LEU A 171 5.70 9.53 10.82
CA LEU A 171 5.68 8.72 12.04
C LEU A 171 6.99 8.92 12.80
N GLY A 172 6.91 9.57 13.96
CA GLY A 172 8.05 9.79 14.85
C GLY A 172 8.37 8.57 15.73
N THR A 173 9.23 8.78 16.73
CA THR A 173 9.49 7.79 17.79
C THR A 173 8.37 7.76 18.82
N ALA A 174 7.67 8.87 19.03
CA ALA A 174 6.45 8.92 19.84
C ALA A 174 5.26 8.39 19.04
N PRO A 175 4.25 7.80 19.71
CA PRO A 175 3.06 7.33 19.04
C PRO A 175 2.32 8.42 18.28
N THR A 176 1.91 8.14 17.05
CA THR A 176 1.14 9.05 16.18
C THR A 176 -0.35 8.72 16.28
N ARG A 177 -1.20 9.75 16.40
CA ARG A 177 -2.66 9.59 16.38
C ARG A 177 -3.19 9.72 14.97
N ILE A 178 -4.09 8.80 14.60
CA ILE A 178 -4.88 8.83 13.36
C ILE A 178 -6.34 8.62 13.75
N GLY A 179 -7.08 9.72 13.94
CA GLY A 179 -8.40 9.63 14.55
C GLY A 179 -8.36 8.96 15.93
N PRO A 180 -9.14 7.88 16.15
CA PRO A 180 -9.12 7.13 17.41
C PRO A 180 -7.93 6.14 17.49
N LEU A 181 -7.22 5.91 16.39
CA LEU A 181 -6.07 5.00 16.37
C LEU A 181 -4.82 5.68 16.91
N ARG A 182 -4.00 4.91 17.57
CA ARG A 182 -2.66 5.27 18.02
C ARG A 182 -1.68 4.27 17.40
N ILE A 183 -0.75 4.79 16.61
CA ILE A 183 0.24 4.01 15.88
C ILE A 183 1.60 4.21 16.52
N GLU A 184 2.24 3.11 16.90
CA GLU A 184 3.64 3.06 17.30
C GLU A 184 4.44 2.36 16.21
N ARG A 185 5.66 2.80 15.95
CA ARG A 185 6.54 2.19 14.98
C ARG A 185 7.86 1.75 15.59
N ARG A 186 8.48 0.73 14.99
CA ARG A 186 9.85 0.31 15.25
C ARG A 186 10.49 -0.12 13.94
N PHE A 187 11.76 0.23 13.69
CA PHE A 187 12.48 -0.28 12.53
C PHE A 187 12.72 -1.79 12.64
N THR A 188 12.66 -2.46 11.50
CA THR A 188 12.89 -3.89 11.36
C THR A 188 14.29 -4.18 10.85
N ARG A 189 14.68 -5.45 10.86
CA ARG A 189 15.95 -5.91 10.25
C ARG A 189 15.71 -6.24 8.78
N HIS A 190 15.63 -5.21 7.96
CA HIS A 190 15.46 -5.33 6.52
C HIS A 190 16.50 -4.48 5.78
N HIS A 191 16.78 -4.78 4.49
CA HIS A 191 17.85 -4.11 3.75
C HIS A 191 17.53 -2.69 3.29
N ILE A 192 16.27 -2.27 3.39
CA ILE A 192 15.85 -0.86 3.26
C ILE A 192 15.10 -0.42 4.51
N PRO A 193 14.97 0.88 4.79
CA PRO A 193 14.19 1.37 5.91
C PRO A 193 12.78 0.80 5.87
N THR A 194 12.45 -0.02 6.88
CA THR A 194 11.17 -0.72 7.01
C THR A 194 10.67 -0.61 8.43
N THR A 195 9.37 -0.37 8.61
CA THR A 195 8.77 -0.15 9.93
C THR A 195 7.71 -1.18 10.26
N ALA A 196 7.90 -1.89 11.35
CA ALA A 196 6.86 -2.62 12.05
C ALA A 196 5.95 -1.67 12.81
N LEU A 197 4.71 -2.09 13.05
CA LEU A 197 3.66 -1.26 13.64
C LEU A 197 3.01 -1.94 14.85
N ARG A 198 2.63 -1.15 15.85
CA ARG A 198 1.62 -1.52 16.84
C ARG A 198 0.45 -0.55 16.74
N ILE A 199 -0.76 -1.08 16.70
CA ILE A 199 -2.00 -0.33 16.51
C ILE A 199 -2.87 -0.50 17.74
N SER A 200 -3.20 0.62 18.37
CA SER A 200 -4.07 0.70 19.55
C SER A 200 -5.28 1.57 19.25
N ILE A 201 -6.32 1.45 20.06
CA ILE A 201 -7.40 2.44 20.15
C ILE A 201 -7.21 3.24 21.43
N GLU A 202 -7.53 4.52 21.40
CA GLU A 202 -7.49 5.38 22.57
C GLU A 202 -8.31 4.78 23.73
N GLY A 203 -7.76 4.86 24.94
CA GLY A 203 -8.38 4.29 26.16
C GLY A 203 -8.07 2.80 26.40
N ARG A 204 -7.42 2.09 25.47
CA ARG A 204 -6.94 0.73 25.67
C ARG A 204 -5.51 0.72 26.21
N SER A 205 -5.26 -0.13 27.20
CA SER A 205 -3.92 -0.28 27.82
C SER A 205 -2.98 -1.15 26.96
N ARG A 206 -3.54 -2.01 26.11
CA ARG A 206 -2.80 -2.96 25.27
C ARG A 206 -3.04 -2.69 23.80
N PRO A 207 -1.98 -2.75 22.94
CA PRO A 207 -2.17 -2.69 21.49
C PRO A 207 -3.04 -3.85 21.00
N LEU A 208 -3.89 -3.57 20.01
CA LEU A 208 -4.76 -4.57 19.42
C LEU A 208 -4.02 -5.41 18.37
N VAL A 209 -3.25 -4.75 17.51
CA VAL A 209 -2.54 -5.40 16.41
C VAL A 209 -1.07 -5.02 16.45
N GLY A 210 -0.19 -6.03 16.39
CA GLY A 210 1.22 -5.88 16.09
C GLY A 210 1.49 -6.44 14.70
N TYR A 211 2.10 -5.65 13.81
CA TYR A 211 2.42 -6.02 12.44
C TYR A 211 3.92 -5.89 12.18
N SER A 212 4.57 -6.97 11.76
CA SER A 212 6.02 -6.98 11.58
C SER A 212 6.50 -6.17 10.38
N ALA A 213 5.68 -6.01 9.35
CA ALA A 213 6.15 -5.74 8.00
C ALA A 213 7.30 -6.71 7.61
N ASP A 214 8.12 -6.39 6.62
CA ASP A 214 9.24 -7.24 6.20
C ASP A 214 10.41 -7.17 7.20
N THR A 215 10.95 -8.32 7.59
CA THR A 215 12.04 -8.40 8.57
C THR A 215 12.78 -9.73 8.53
N ALA A 216 14.07 -9.73 8.73
CA ALA A 216 14.76 -10.94 9.17
C ALA A 216 14.30 -11.31 10.60
N PHE A 217 14.59 -12.53 11.02
CA PHE A 217 14.24 -12.99 12.35
C PHE A 217 14.85 -12.08 13.44
N ASP A 218 13.99 -11.50 14.25
CA ASP A 218 14.36 -10.58 15.32
C ASP A 218 13.54 -10.88 16.59
N PRO A 219 14.14 -11.59 17.59
CA PRO A 219 13.46 -11.90 18.83
C PRO A 219 12.97 -10.67 19.61
N GLU A 220 13.70 -9.55 19.54
CA GLU A 220 13.31 -8.33 20.24
C GLU A 220 12.11 -7.64 19.57
N LEU A 221 12.05 -7.69 18.22
CA LEU A 221 10.87 -7.23 17.49
C LEU A 221 9.66 -8.09 17.83
N ILE A 222 9.82 -9.42 17.84
CA ILE A 222 8.76 -10.36 18.21
C ILE A 222 8.27 -10.10 19.64
N ALA A 223 9.18 -9.88 20.58
CA ALA A 223 8.81 -9.56 21.97
C ALA A 223 8.00 -8.25 22.04
N TRP A 224 8.40 -7.22 21.29
CA TRP A 224 7.68 -5.96 21.21
C TRP A 224 6.29 -6.14 20.59
N LEU A 225 6.17 -6.86 19.47
CA LEU A 225 4.88 -7.16 18.83
C LEU A 225 3.98 -8.01 19.73
N ALA A 226 4.58 -8.90 20.55
CA ALA A 226 3.87 -9.79 21.47
C ALA A 226 3.15 -9.07 22.60
N GLU A 227 3.37 -7.79 22.83
CA GLU A 227 2.54 -6.98 23.71
C GLU A 227 1.13 -6.77 23.13
N SER A 228 0.91 -6.97 21.83
CA SER A 228 -0.39 -6.81 21.16
C SER A 228 -1.30 -8.04 21.36
N GLU A 229 -2.61 -7.87 21.19
CA GLU A 229 -3.57 -8.97 21.27
C GLU A 229 -3.41 -9.94 20.09
N LEU A 230 -3.29 -9.42 18.88
CA LEU A 230 -3.01 -10.15 17.64
C LEU A 230 -1.61 -9.77 17.14
N VAL A 231 -0.79 -10.76 16.80
CA VAL A 231 0.52 -10.58 16.16
C VAL A 231 0.42 -11.03 14.71
N ILE A 232 0.72 -10.15 13.78
CA ILE A 232 0.82 -10.47 12.36
C ILE A 232 2.30 -10.42 12.00
N HIS A 233 2.85 -11.55 11.59
CA HIS A 233 4.27 -11.67 11.29
C HIS A 233 4.49 -12.23 9.88
N GLU A 234 5.42 -11.64 9.16
CA GLU A 234 5.85 -12.17 7.87
C GLU A 234 6.58 -13.50 8.04
N THR A 235 6.58 -14.32 7.00
CA THR A 235 7.46 -15.48 6.86
C THR A 235 7.80 -15.75 5.42
N ASN A 236 9.10 -15.83 5.11
CA ASN A 236 9.55 -16.10 3.76
C ASN A 236 11.00 -16.64 3.76
N HIS A 237 11.60 -16.71 2.58
CA HIS A 237 12.97 -17.15 2.35
C HIS A 237 13.96 -15.97 2.28
N GLY A 238 15.25 -16.28 2.28
CA GLY A 238 16.31 -15.31 2.03
C GLY A 238 16.50 -14.33 3.18
N VAL A 239 16.26 -13.03 2.93
CA VAL A 239 16.45 -11.95 3.92
C VAL A 239 15.28 -11.78 4.88
N HIS A 240 14.27 -12.59 4.74
CA HIS A 240 13.05 -12.59 5.54
C HIS A 240 13.12 -13.57 6.71
N THR A 241 12.07 -13.63 7.50
CA THR A 241 11.98 -14.55 8.64
C THR A 241 11.59 -15.97 8.19
N PRO A 242 12.47 -16.99 8.35
CA PRO A 242 12.10 -18.37 8.03
C PRO A 242 11.02 -18.88 9.00
N LEU A 243 10.05 -19.66 8.49
CA LEU A 243 9.03 -20.30 9.31
C LEU A 243 9.63 -21.15 10.46
N ALA A 244 10.74 -21.86 10.17
CA ALA A 244 11.44 -22.65 11.18
C ALA A 244 11.90 -21.81 12.40
N SER A 245 12.30 -20.57 12.18
CA SER A 245 12.66 -19.66 13.27
C SER A 245 11.45 -19.22 14.08
N LEU A 246 10.29 -19.01 13.44
CA LEU A 246 9.06 -18.68 14.17
C LEU A 246 8.54 -19.84 15.02
N LEU A 247 8.87 -21.08 14.69
CA LEU A 247 8.52 -22.25 15.52
C LEU A 247 9.28 -22.29 16.84
N LEU A 248 10.39 -21.56 16.97
CA LEU A 248 11.15 -21.40 18.21
C LEU A 248 10.49 -20.38 19.17
N VAL A 249 9.56 -19.57 18.68
CA VAL A 249 8.83 -18.59 19.49
C VAL A 249 7.92 -19.31 20.48
N PRO A 250 7.80 -18.85 21.75
CA PRO A 250 6.93 -19.47 22.74
C PRO A 250 5.50 -19.69 22.24
N GLU A 251 4.92 -20.83 22.56
CA GLU A 251 3.59 -21.23 22.08
C GLU A 251 2.49 -20.21 22.41
N ALA A 252 2.54 -19.61 23.59
CA ALA A 252 1.59 -18.57 24.01
C ALA A 252 1.59 -17.33 23.08
N ILE A 253 2.71 -17.05 22.42
CA ILE A 253 2.80 -15.99 21.39
C ILE A 253 2.31 -16.53 20.05
N ARG A 254 2.76 -17.73 19.65
CA ARG A 254 2.38 -18.37 18.39
C ARG A 254 0.85 -18.60 18.27
N ALA A 255 0.19 -18.93 19.37
CA ALA A 255 -1.25 -19.17 19.40
C ALA A 255 -2.08 -17.94 18.92
N ARG A 256 -1.56 -16.74 19.14
CA ARG A 256 -2.17 -15.48 18.69
C ARG A 256 -1.42 -14.81 17.54
N MET A 257 -0.50 -15.55 16.90
CA MET A 257 0.19 -15.12 15.70
C MET A 257 -0.59 -15.51 14.45
N ARG A 258 -0.49 -14.68 13.41
CA ARG A 258 -0.98 -14.97 12.06
C ARG A 258 0.13 -14.65 11.08
N LEU A 259 0.37 -15.55 10.15
CA LEU A 259 1.39 -15.37 9.12
C LEU A 259 0.83 -14.55 7.95
N ILE A 260 1.70 -13.72 7.39
CA ILE A 260 1.47 -12.94 6.18
C ILE A 260 2.77 -12.90 5.35
N HIS A 261 2.73 -12.36 4.14
CA HIS A 261 3.90 -12.22 3.25
C HIS A 261 4.61 -13.56 3.04
N TYR A 262 3.82 -14.61 2.87
CA TYR A 262 4.33 -15.96 2.73
C TYR A 262 4.41 -16.38 1.26
N PRO A 263 5.39 -17.25 0.90
CA PRO A 263 5.57 -17.71 -0.46
C PRO A 263 4.45 -18.68 -0.88
N ASP A 264 4.22 -18.80 -2.18
CA ASP A 264 3.18 -19.66 -2.76
C ASP A 264 3.30 -21.16 -2.39
N GLN A 265 4.51 -21.60 -1.99
CA GLN A 265 4.79 -22.97 -1.56
C GLN A 265 4.29 -23.27 -0.14
N LEU A 266 4.03 -22.24 0.66
CA LEU A 266 3.46 -22.44 1.98
C LEU A 266 1.96 -22.73 1.84
N ASP A 267 1.56 -23.92 2.25
CA ASP A 267 0.14 -24.27 2.33
C ASP A 267 -0.47 -23.70 3.62
N PRO A 268 -1.34 -22.68 3.52
CA PRO A 268 -1.90 -22.05 4.69
C PRO A 268 -2.90 -22.93 5.47
N ASP A 269 -3.36 -24.07 4.90
CA ASP A 269 -4.26 -25.00 5.58
C ASP A 269 -3.51 -25.95 6.52
N THR A 270 -2.24 -26.23 6.23
CA THR A 270 -1.42 -27.17 6.99
C THR A 270 -0.26 -26.49 7.74
N ALA A 271 -0.12 -25.18 7.59
CA ALA A 271 0.94 -24.42 8.26
C ALA A 271 0.82 -24.55 9.79
N PRO A 272 1.96 -24.76 10.49
CA PRO A 272 1.97 -24.96 11.94
C PRO A 272 1.66 -23.70 12.77
N ILE A 273 1.65 -22.52 12.11
CA ILE A 273 1.17 -21.25 12.63
C ILE A 273 0.08 -20.78 11.68
N ALA A 274 -1.06 -20.35 12.20
CA ALA A 274 -2.20 -19.95 11.41
C ALA A 274 -1.86 -18.78 10.46
N CYS A 275 -2.25 -18.88 9.20
CA CYS A 275 -2.04 -17.87 8.18
C CYS A 275 -3.25 -16.94 8.06
N LEU A 276 -2.99 -15.66 7.75
CA LEU A 276 -4.02 -14.79 7.21
C LEU A 276 -4.45 -15.27 5.83
N ARG A 277 -5.67 -14.96 5.46
CA ARG A 277 -6.22 -15.31 4.14
C ARG A 277 -6.86 -14.09 3.50
N GLU A 278 -6.61 -13.92 2.21
CA GLU A 278 -7.27 -12.86 1.44
C GLU A 278 -8.79 -12.96 1.52
N GLY A 279 -9.43 -11.82 1.56
CA GLY A 279 -10.89 -11.74 1.62
C GLY A 279 -11.45 -12.15 2.97
N THR A 280 -10.63 -12.14 4.03
CA THR A 280 -11.12 -12.27 5.41
C THR A 280 -11.18 -10.92 6.09
N VAL A 281 -12.10 -10.81 7.05
CA VAL A 281 -12.22 -9.67 7.96
C VAL A 281 -12.16 -10.21 9.38
N LEU A 282 -11.15 -9.80 10.13
CA LEU A 282 -10.98 -10.18 11.52
C LEU A 282 -11.48 -9.05 12.43
N GLU A 283 -12.20 -9.42 13.48
CA GLU A 283 -12.54 -8.49 14.55
C GLU A 283 -11.51 -8.62 15.67
N VAL A 284 -10.93 -7.49 16.10
CA VAL A 284 -9.87 -7.44 17.10
C VAL A 284 -10.25 -6.45 18.20
N GLY A 285 -10.24 -6.90 19.46
CA GLY A 285 -10.47 -6.08 20.64
C GLY A 285 -11.80 -6.21 21.34
#